data_79330069aaa62c22391ff3f1d3f09e90
#
_entry.id   79330069aaa62c22391ff3f1d3f09e90
#
_cell.length_a   1.000
_cell.length_b   1.000
_cell.length_c   1.000
_cell.angle_alpha   90.00
_cell.angle_beta   90.00
_cell.angle_gamma   90.00
#
_symmetry.space_group_name_H-M   'P 1'
#
loop_
_entity.id
_entity.type
_entity.pdbx_description
1 polymer ?
#
loop_
_entity_poly.entity_id
_entity_poly.type
_entity_poly.pdbx_seq_one_letter_code
_entity_poly.pdbx_strand_id
1 'polypeptide(L)'
;MHDALSRHPRPMTVAEFLDWPGDGSGRRFQLIDGELRPMSPGSPTHGTIQSTLNALIFNALATAGSRCRVVCDPGVITAVHAHINMRVPDLGVTCTPDAPDHRALPDPVVLVEILSPSNASDTWDNVWAYTTIPSVREIVVVHATRVVGELLRRGADGRWPAQPDRVGADGTLHLQSIDFACPLRAAYARTHLA
;
A
#
# COMPACT_ATOMS: atom_id res chain seq x y z
N MET A 1 24.55 13.74 -17.66
CA MET A 1 24.82 12.33 -18.01
C MET A 1 23.64 11.54 -17.49
N HIS A 2 22.58 11.46 -18.32
CA HIS A 2 21.40 10.65 -18.06
C HIS A 2 21.66 9.33 -18.75
N ASP A 3 22.15 8.38 -18.02
CA ASP A 3 22.36 7.08 -18.62
C ASP A 3 21.52 6.00 -17.93
N ALA A 4 20.63 5.53 -18.77
CA ALA A 4 20.37 4.13 -18.98
C ALA A 4 19.91 3.34 -17.75
N LEU A 5 18.67 3.54 -17.36
CA LEU A 5 17.87 2.39 -16.98
C LEU A 5 17.86 1.48 -18.23
N SER A 6 18.72 0.50 -18.21
CA SER A 6 18.87 -0.47 -19.28
C SER A 6 17.48 -1.05 -19.59
N ARG A 7 16.90 -0.67 -20.74
CA ARG A 7 15.69 -1.31 -21.22
C ARG A 7 16.06 -2.76 -21.44
N HIS A 8 15.62 -3.63 -20.53
CA HIS A 8 15.74 -5.06 -20.76
C HIS A 8 15.06 -5.39 -22.09
N PRO A 9 15.68 -6.17 -22.96
CA PRO A 9 15.13 -6.50 -24.26
C PRO A 9 13.77 -7.22 -24.17
N ARG A 10 13.39 -7.68 -23.00
CA ARG A 10 12.08 -8.24 -22.65
C ARG A 10 11.61 -7.69 -21.28
N PRO A 11 10.29 -7.71 -20.99
CA PRO A 11 9.77 -7.37 -19.68
C PRO A 11 10.43 -8.20 -18.57
N MET A 12 10.84 -7.55 -17.46
CA MET A 12 11.36 -8.23 -16.28
C MET A 12 10.23 -8.97 -15.59
N THR A 13 10.48 -10.18 -15.16
CA THR A 13 9.51 -10.95 -14.37
C THR A 13 9.59 -10.59 -12.89
N VAL A 14 8.52 -10.86 -12.12
CA VAL A 14 8.51 -10.69 -10.65
C VAL A 14 9.60 -11.54 -9.99
N ALA A 15 9.84 -12.76 -10.48
CA ALA A 15 10.93 -13.59 -9.94
C ALA A 15 12.29 -12.92 -10.13
N GLU A 16 12.57 -12.39 -11.31
CA GLU A 16 13.81 -11.65 -11.58
C GLU A 16 13.90 -10.36 -10.77
N PHE A 17 12.79 -9.65 -10.59
CA PHE A 17 12.74 -8.45 -9.77
C PHE A 17 13.04 -8.74 -8.29
N LEU A 18 12.50 -9.82 -7.76
CA LEU A 18 12.78 -10.25 -6.39
C LEU A 18 14.25 -10.67 -6.20
N ASP A 19 14.93 -11.19 -7.22
CA ASP A 19 16.35 -11.55 -7.19
C ASP A 19 17.27 -10.39 -7.60
N TRP A 20 16.69 -9.29 -8.07
CA TRP A 20 17.47 -8.15 -8.55
C TRP A 20 18.14 -7.40 -7.39
N PRO A 21 19.48 -7.17 -7.45
CA PRO A 21 20.23 -6.53 -6.36
C PRO A 21 20.03 -5.01 -6.26
N GLY A 22 19.19 -4.42 -7.12
CA GLY A 22 19.05 -2.98 -7.25
C GLY A 22 19.99 -2.35 -8.27
N ASP A 23 19.83 -1.06 -8.51
CA ASP A 23 20.67 -0.28 -9.44
C ASP A 23 21.91 0.36 -8.76
N GLY A 24 22.15 0.04 -7.48
CA GLY A 24 23.22 0.63 -6.67
C GLY A 24 22.92 2.04 -6.13
N SER A 25 21.78 2.63 -6.45
CA SER A 25 21.41 3.98 -5.97
C SER A 25 20.84 3.99 -4.55
N GLY A 26 20.46 2.82 -4.01
CA GLY A 26 19.72 2.69 -2.76
C GLY A 26 18.24 3.07 -2.85
N ARG A 27 17.74 3.41 -4.04
CA ARG A 27 16.31 3.68 -4.27
C ARG A 27 15.49 2.40 -4.22
N ARG A 28 14.25 2.53 -3.81
CA ARG A 28 13.26 1.46 -3.93
C ARG A 28 12.57 1.53 -5.29
N PHE A 29 12.11 0.38 -5.74
CA PHE A 29 11.44 0.23 -7.02
C PHE A 29 10.17 -0.60 -6.84
N GLN A 30 9.25 -0.43 -7.76
CA GLN A 30 8.16 -1.35 -8.04
C GLN A 30 8.28 -1.83 -9.49
N LEU A 31 7.61 -2.93 -9.81
CA LEU A 31 7.62 -3.50 -11.15
C LEU A 31 6.24 -3.28 -11.78
N ILE A 32 6.19 -2.57 -12.91
CA ILE A 32 4.96 -2.25 -13.64
C ILE A 32 5.11 -2.73 -15.08
N ASP A 33 4.30 -3.72 -15.47
CA ASP A 33 4.34 -4.34 -16.81
C ASP A 33 5.76 -4.74 -17.23
N GLY A 34 6.55 -5.21 -16.25
CA GLY A 34 7.93 -5.64 -16.45
C GLY A 34 8.95 -4.50 -16.55
N GLU A 35 8.54 -3.26 -16.28
CA GLU A 35 9.43 -2.10 -16.20
C GLU A 35 9.69 -1.70 -14.75
N LEU A 36 10.95 -1.42 -14.43
CA LEU A 36 11.35 -0.88 -13.13
C LEU A 36 10.89 0.57 -12.99
N ARG A 37 10.07 0.85 -11.99
CA ARG A 37 9.62 2.20 -11.66
C ARG A 37 10.22 2.62 -10.31
N PRO A 38 11.12 3.62 -10.30
CA PRO A 38 11.71 4.10 -9.07
C PRO A 38 10.66 4.81 -8.21
N MET A 39 10.69 4.54 -6.92
CA MET A 39 9.85 5.21 -5.93
C MET A 39 10.54 6.44 -5.40
N SER A 40 9.82 7.56 -5.34
CA SER A 40 10.33 8.78 -4.71
C SER A 40 10.29 8.67 -3.19
N PRO A 41 11.28 9.19 -2.46
CA PRO A 41 11.21 9.28 -1.01
C PRO A 41 9.97 10.07 -0.56
N GLY A 42 9.26 9.56 0.44
CA GLY A 42 8.15 10.27 1.07
C GLY A 42 8.64 11.51 1.84
N SER A 43 7.77 12.52 1.97
CA SER A 43 8.04 13.67 2.87
C SER A 43 8.05 13.23 4.35
N PRO A 44 8.62 14.03 5.27
CA PRO A 44 8.52 13.75 6.71
C PRO A 44 7.07 13.56 7.19
N THR A 45 6.12 14.34 6.68
CA THR A 45 4.69 14.18 6.99
C THR A 45 4.15 12.84 6.52
N HIS A 46 4.49 12.41 5.29
CA HIS A 46 4.16 11.09 4.77
C HIS A 46 4.67 9.98 5.70
N GLY A 47 5.97 9.99 6.03
CA GLY A 47 6.56 8.99 6.91
C GLY A 47 5.97 8.99 8.33
N THR A 48 5.58 10.17 8.85
CA THR A 48 4.90 10.26 10.15
C THR A 48 3.51 9.63 10.09
N ILE A 49 2.73 9.88 9.05
CA ILE A 49 1.41 9.27 8.86
C ILE A 49 1.55 7.75 8.74
N GLN A 50 2.49 7.27 7.91
CA GLN A 50 2.76 5.85 7.72
C GLN A 50 3.09 5.14 9.05
N SER A 51 4.04 5.67 9.81
CA SER A 51 4.44 5.08 11.08
C SER A 51 3.34 5.15 12.13
N THR A 52 2.55 6.23 12.16
CA THR A 52 1.42 6.37 13.08
C THR A 52 0.30 5.38 12.78
N LEU A 53 -0.10 5.27 11.50
CA LEU A 53 -1.11 4.29 11.08
C LEU A 53 -0.65 2.86 11.34
N ASN A 54 0.62 2.55 11.04
CA ASN A 54 1.19 1.24 11.34
C ASN A 54 1.08 0.92 12.84
N ALA A 55 1.45 1.87 13.70
CA ALA A 55 1.36 1.67 15.16
C ALA A 55 -0.09 1.49 15.65
N LEU A 56 -1.03 2.29 15.13
CA LEU A 56 -2.45 2.19 15.48
C LEU A 56 -3.02 0.82 15.09
N ILE A 57 -2.77 0.38 13.86
CA ILE A 57 -3.24 -0.93 13.36
C ILE A 57 -2.56 -2.05 14.14
N PHE A 58 -1.25 -2.01 14.30
CA PHE A 58 -0.49 -3.03 15.04
C PHE A 58 -1.01 -3.21 16.47
N ASN A 59 -1.18 -2.10 17.21
CA ASN A 59 -1.65 -2.16 18.59
C ASN A 59 -3.08 -2.70 18.69
N ALA A 60 -3.96 -2.32 17.76
CA ALA A 60 -5.34 -2.81 17.72
C ALA A 60 -5.37 -4.33 17.45
N LEU A 61 -4.63 -4.80 16.44
CA LEU A 61 -4.54 -6.23 16.12
C LEU A 61 -3.95 -7.03 17.29
N ALA A 62 -2.89 -6.52 17.92
CA ALA A 62 -2.26 -7.17 19.08
C ALA A 62 -3.22 -7.24 20.27
N THR A 63 -3.92 -6.15 20.60
CA THR A 63 -4.89 -6.09 21.69
C THR A 63 -6.07 -7.04 21.47
N ALA A 64 -6.53 -7.17 20.22
CA ALA A 64 -7.59 -8.09 19.84
C ALA A 64 -7.14 -9.56 19.75
N GLY A 65 -5.86 -9.87 19.95
CA GLY A 65 -5.31 -11.20 19.73
C GLY A 65 -5.51 -11.72 18.30
N SER A 66 -5.55 -10.78 17.34
CA SER A 66 -5.75 -11.10 15.94
C SER A 66 -4.55 -11.85 15.36
N ARG A 67 -4.81 -12.82 14.47
CA ARG A 67 -3.75 -13.47 13.69
C ARG A 67 -3.23 -12.59 12.55
N CYS A 68 -3.90 -11.47 12.25
CA CYS A 68 -3.48 -10.58 11.20
C CYS A 68 -2.27 -9.74 11.64
N ARG A 69 -1.45 -9.35 10.67
CA ARG A 69 -0.29 -8.47 10.89
C ARG A 69 -0.27 -7.34 9.87
N VAL A 70 0.21 -6.18 10.26
CA VAL A 70 0.50 -5.05 9.39
C VAL A 70 1.97 -5.05 9.00
N VAL A 71 2.27 -4.72 7.75
CA VAL A 71 3.61 -4.66 7.18
C VAL A 71 3.80 -3.33 6.47
N CYS A 72 4.94 -2.67 6.69
CA CYS A 72 5.32 -1.45 5.98
C CYS A 72 5.97 -1.79 4.65
N ASP A 73 5.63 -1.05 3.60
CA ASP A 73 6.21 -1.14 2.27
C ASP A 73 6.29 -2.59 1.71
N PRO A 74 5.23 -3.41 1.86
CA PRO A 74 5.29 -4.78 1.39
C PRO A 74 5.23 -4.84 -0.14
N GLY A 75 5.95 -5.76 -0.74
CA GLY A 75 5.69 -6.12 -2.12
C GLY A 75 4.34 -6.84 -2.24
N VAL A 76 3.48 -6.42 -3.16
CA VAL A 76 2.21 -7.09 -3.46
C VAL A 76 2.11 -7.40 -4.96
N ILE A 77 1.73 -8.62 -5.30
CA ILE A 77 1.58 -9.06 -6.68
C ILE A 77 0.13 -8.86 -7.11
N THR A 78 -0.10 -8.08 -8.16
CA THR A 78 -1.44 -7.85 -8.72
C THR A 78 -1.89 -9.03 -9.57
N ALA A 79 -3.21 -9.25 -9.71
CA ALA A 79 -3.68 -10.40 -10.50
C ALA A 79 -3.53 -10.18 -12.01
N VAL A 80 -3.63 -8.92 -12.47
CA VAL A 80 -3.41 -8.60 -13.88
C VAL A 80 -1.91 -8.63 -14.16
N HIS A 81 -1.53 -9.42 -15.16
CA HIS A 81 -0.12 -9.64 -15.53
C HIS A 81 0.76 -9.99 -14.32
N ALA A 82 0.29 -10.88 -13.45
CA ALA A 82 0.91 -11.21 -12.15
C ALA A 82 2.41 -11.55 -12.26
N HIS A 83 2.87 -12.07 -13.38
CA HIS A 83 4.26 -12.47 -13.60
C HIS A 83 5.21 -11.29 -13.88
N ILE A 84 4.68 -10.08 -14.16
CA ILE A 84 5.45 -8.86 -14.48
C ILE A 84 4.96 -7.63 -13.70
N ASN A 85 4.12 -7.81 -12.68
CA ASN A 85 3.60 -6.70 -11.86
C ASN A 85 3.74 -6.97 -10.37
N MET A 86 4.49 -6.10 -9.69
CA MET A 86 4.62 -6.07 -8.24
C MET A 86 4.63 -4.63 -7.77
N ARG A 87 3.65 -4.26 -6.94
CA ARG A 87 3.50 -2.92 -6.36
C ARG A 87 3.97 -2.89 -4.92
N VAL A 88 4.21 -1.70 -4.39
CA VAL A 88 4.68 -1.51 -3.02
C VAL A 88 3.80 -0.45 -2.34
N PRO A 89 2.66 -0.83 -1.74
CA PRO A 89 1.85 0.09 -0.94
C PRO A 89 2.59 0.53 0.32
N ASP A 90 2.23 1.67 0.89
CA ASP A 90 2.81 2.17 2.14
C ASP A 90 2.57 1.21 3.30
N LEU A 91 1.36 0.62 3.41
CA LEU A 91 1.05 -0.44 4.37
C LEU A 91 0.22 -1.55 3.73
N GLY A 92 0.44 -2.77 4.19
CA GLY A 92 -0.40 -3.91 3.86
C GLY A 92 -0.74 -4.73 5.10
N VAL A 93 -1.98 -5.23 5.17
CA VAL A 93 -2.40 -6.14 6.24
C VAL A 93 -2.74 -7.49 5.64
N THR A 94 -2.21 -8.56 6.24
CA THR A 94 -2.55 -9.94 5.91
C THR A 94 -2.91 -10.73 7.16
N CYS A 95 -3.77 -11.73 7.01
CA CYS A 95 -4.08 -12.69 8.06
C CYS A 95 -3.50 -14.09 7.77
N THR A 96 -2.73 -14.21 6.69
CA THR A 96 -1.95 -15.40 6.38
C THR A 96 -0.70 -15.44 7.28
N PRO A 97 -0.40 -16.57 7.95
CA PRO A 97 0.79 -16.71 8.78
C PRO A 97 2.07 -16.37 8.00
N ASP A 98 3.08 -15.87 8.70
CA ASP A 98 4.38 -15.64 8.09
C ASP A 98 5.11 -16.94 7.78
N ALA A 99 5.87 -16.96 6.66
CA ALA A 99 6.71 -18.08 6.29
C ALA A 99 8.03 -17.57 5.70
N PRO A 100 9.17 -18.27 5.95
CA PRO A 100 10.49 -17.81 5.52
C PRO A 100 10.68 -17.65 4.01
N ASP A 101 9.85 -18.31 3.22
CA ASP A 101 9.85 -18.26 1.75
C ASP A 101 8.94 -17.17 1.17
N HIS A 102 8.20 -16.45 2.00
CA HIS A 102 7.38 -15.33 1.55
C HIS A 102 8.25 -14.14 1.16
N ARG A 103 8.33 -13.85 -0.14
CA ARG A 103 9.06 -12.71 -0.72
C ARG A 103 8.14 -11.56 -1.11
N ALA A 104 6.84 -11.78 -1.10
CA ALA A 104 5.77 -10.79 -1.25
C ALA A 104 4.72 -11.04 -0.16
N LEU A 105 3.92 -10.04 0.15
CA LEU A 105 2.86 -10.15 1.15
C LEU A 105 1.79 -11.13 0.67
N PRO A 106 1.61 -12.27 1.33
CA PRO A 106 0.59 -13.23 0.93
C PRO A 106 -0.80 -12.73 1.32
N ASP A 107 -1.76 -12.91 0.42
CA ASP A 107 -3.19 -12.67 0.64
C ASP A 107 -3.51 -11.38 1.42
N PRO A 108 -3.03 -10.19 0.96
CA PRO A 108 -3.35 -8.94 1.64
C PRO A 108 -4.86 -8.72 1.71
N VAL A 109 -5.38 -8.29 2.86
CA VAL A 109 -6.80 -7.99 3.07
C VAL A 109 -7.09 -6.49 3.09
N VAL A 110 -6.12 -5.68 3.56
CA VAL A 110 -6.16 -4.22 3.53
C VAL A 110 -4.85 -3.71 2.93
N LEU A 111 -4.97 -2.71 2.04
CA LEU A 111 -3.82 -1.96 1.52
C LEU A 111 -4.03 -0.47 1.78
N VAL A 112 -2.96 0.22 2.12
CA VAL A 112 -2.98 1.66 2.43
C VAL A 112 -1.94 2.37 1.59
N GLU A 113 -2.35 3.47 0.97
CA GLU A 113 -1.50 4.43 0.28
C GLU A 113 -1.56 5.80 0.95
N ILE A 114 -0.43 6.49 1.01
CA ILE A 114 -0.35 7.87 1.49
C ILE A 114 -0.09 8.77 0.30
N LEU A 115 -1.14 9.47 -0.11
CA LEU A 115 -1.15 10.28 -1.32
C LEU A 115 -0.46 11.62 -1.09
N SER A 116 0.59 11.87 -1.85
CA SER A 116 1.29 13.14 -1.94
C SER A 116 1.01 13.80 -3.30
N PRO A 117 1.09 15.13 -3.43
CA PRO A 117 0.86 15.81 -4.71
C PRO A 117 1.78 15.33 -5.84
N SER A 118 3.00 14.93 -5.49
CA SER A 118 4.02 14.49 -6.45
C SER A 118 3.82 13.07 -6.99
N ASN A 119 2.95 12.26 -6.37
CA ASN A 119 2.70 10.85 -6.75
C ASN A 119 1.22 10.53 -6.97
N ALA A 120 0.37 11.55 -7.12
CA ALA A 120 -1.07 11.34 -7.11
C ALA A 120 -1.58 10.40 -8.23
N SER A 121 -1.05 10.53 -9.45
CA SER A 121 -1.42 9.62 -10.56
C SER A 121 -0.96 8.20 -10.27
N ASP A 122 0.30 8.03 -9.87
CA ASP A 122 0.89 6.71 -9.59
C ASP A 122 0.16 6.01 -8.44
N THR A 123 -0.24 6.78 -7.40
CA THR A 123 -1.03 6.25 -6.28
C THR A 123 -2.37 5.69 -6.76
N TRP A 124 -3.10 6.41 -7.60
CA TRP A 124 -4.39 5.92 -8.11
C TRP A 124 -4.23 4.75 -9.08
N ASP A 125 -3.19 4.72 -9.90
CA ASP A 125 -2.86 3.58 -10.74
C ASP A 125 -2.57 2.33 -9.89
N ASN A 126 -1.86 2.50 -8.77
CA ASN A 126 -1.64 1.44 -7.79
C ASN A 126 -2.96 0.97 -7.16
N VAL A 127 -3.82 1.91 -6.70
CA VAL A 127 -5.13 1.60 -6.10
C VAL A 127 -5.96 0.73 -7.05
N TRP A 128 -6.05 1.11 -8.33
CA TRP A 128 -6.78 0.31 -9.31
C TRP A 128 -6.13 -1.06 -9.56
N ALA A 129 -4.81 -1.14 -9.55
CA ALA A 129 -4.12 -2.44 -9.65
C ALA A 129 -4.43 -3.33 -8.43
N TYR A 130 -4.54 -2.76 -7.22
CA TYR A 130 -4.91 -3.50 -6.00
C TYR A 130 -6.32 -4.08 -6.05
N THR A 131 -7.25 -3.42 -6.75
CA THR A 131 -8.61 -3.95 -6.91
C THR A 131 -8.65 -5.32 -7.61
N THR A 132 -7.60 -5.67 -8.33
CA THR A 132 -7.47 -6.95 -9.03
C THR A 132 -7.06 -8.10 -8.12
N ILE A 133 -6.51 -7.82 -6.93
CA ILE A 133 -6.04 -8.85 -5.98
C ILE A 133 -7.26 -9.48 -5.30
N PRO A 134 -7.46 -10.81 -5.43
CA PRO A 134 -8.69 -11.45 -4.95
C PRO A 134 -8.90 -11.36 -3.44
N SER A 135 -7.82 -11.37 -2.65
CA SER A 135 -7.86 -11.34 -1.18
C SER A 135 -8.16 -9.95 -0.62
N VAL A 136 -7.85 -8.87 -1.37
CA VAL A 136 -8.04 -7.49 -0.90
C VAL A 136 -9.54 -7.19 -0.73
N ARG A 137 -9.87 -6.68 0.44
CA ARG A 137 -11.22 -6.29 0.85
C ARG A 137 -11.39 -4.80 0.96
N GLU A 138 -10.35 -4.09 1.40
CA GLU A 138 -10.37 -2.66 1.63
C GLU A 138 -9.07 -2.02 1.15
N ILE A 139 -9.19 -0.85 0.51
CA ILE A 139 -8.06 -0.01 0.11
C ILE A 139 -8.31 1.39 0.68
N VAL A 140 -7.30 1.93 1.35
CA VAL A 140 -7.34 3.25 1.98
C VAL A 140 -6.34 4.16 1.30
N VAL A 141 -6.76 5.36 0.95
CA VAL A 141 -5.87 6.44 0.52
C VAL A 141 -5.93 7.56 1.55
N VAL A 142 -4.82 7.86 2.21
CA VAL A 142 -4.71 8.93 3.21
C VAL A 142 -3.92 10.09 2.63
N HIS A 143 -4.44 11.30 2.68
CA HIS A 143 -3.77 12.45 2.07
C HIS A 143 -2.67 13.01 2.97
N ALA A 144 -1.47 13.25 2.43
CA ALA A 144 -0.35 13.81 3.18
C ALA A 144 -0.43 15.35 3.38
N THR A 145 -1.38 16.03 2.73
CA THR A 145 -1.51 17.51 2.77
C THR A 145 -2.77 18.02 3.44
N ARG A 146 -3.67 17.14 3.82
CA ARG A 146 -4.96 17.47 4.47
C ARG A 146 -5.49 16.25 5.20
N VAL A 147 -6.27 16.47 6.26
CA VAL A 147 -6.88 15.38 7.03
C VAL A 147 -8.09 14.83 6.29
N VAL A 148 -7.82 13.94 5.34
CA VAL A 148 -8.81 13.26 4.51
C VAL A 148 -8.34 11.83 4.26
N GLY A 149 -9.24 10.88 4.43
CA GLY A 149 -9.11 9.50 3.99
C GLY A 149 -10.14 9.19 2.90
N GLU A 150 -9.78 8.33 1.98
CA GLU A 150 -10.65 7.78 0.95
C GLU A 150 -10.62 6.26 1.06
N LEU A 151 -11.76 5.64 1.22
CA LEU A 151 -11.89 4.20 1.49
C LEU A 151 -12.67 3.53 0.36
N LEU A 152 -12.04 2.57 -0.30
CA LEU A 152 -12.73 1.64 -1.18
C LEU A 152 -12.94 0.33 -0.42
N ARG A 153 -14.17 -0.16 -0.39
CA ARG A 153 -14.52 -1.44 0.22
C ARG A 153 -15.19 -2.32 -0.81
N ARG A 154 -14.67 -3.53 -0.97
CA ARG A 154 -15.25 -4.52 -1.88
C ARG A 154 -16.60 -4.97 -1.33
N GLY A 155 -17.65 -4.87 -2.14
CA GLY A 155 -18.98 -5.32 -1.79
C GLY A 155 -19.08 -6.84 -1.60
N ALA A 156 -20.17 -7.30 -0.97
CA ALA A 156 -20.45 -8.73 -0.79
C ALA A 156 -20.60 -9.48 -2.13
N ASP A 157 -20.95 -8.74 -3.19
CA ASP A 157 -21.02 -9.25 -4.57
C ASP A 157 -19.65 -9.34 -5.27
N GLY A 158 -18.56 -8.98 -4.55
CA GLY A 158 -17.19 -8.97 -5.05
C GLY A 158 -16.82 -7.76 -5.89
N ARG A 159 -17.72 -6.79 -6.07
CA ARG A 159 -17.47 -5.59 -6.87
C ARG A 159 -16.88 -4.47 -6.03
N TRP A 160 -16.12 -3.61 -6.68
CA TRP A 160 -15.60 -2.39 -6.09
C TRP A 160 -16.54 -1.23 -6.39
N PRO A 161 -16.67 -0.25 -5.47
CA PRO A 161 -17.44 0.98 -5.73
C PRO A 161 -16.78 1.79 -6.85
N ALA A 162 -17.58 2.54 -7.59
CA ALA A 162 -17.06 3.42 -8.64
C ALA A 162 -16.27 4.61 -8.08
N GLN A 163 -16.54 4.98 -6.82
CA GLN A 163 -15.86 6.06 -6.11
C GLN A 163 -15.62 5.64 -4.65
N PRO A 164 -14.52 6.12 -4.03
CA PRO A 164 -14.25 5.85 -2.62
C PRO A 164 -15.21 6.61 -1.71
N ASP A 165 -15.51 6.03 -0.55
CA ASP A 165 -16.13 6.73 0.56
C ASP A 165 -15.12 7.69 1.19
N ARG A 166 -15.53 8.95 1.36
CA ARG A 166 -14.64 9.97 1.93
C ARG A 166 -14.83 10.09 3.42
N VAL A 167 -13.71 9.99 4.16
CA VAL A 167 -13.63 10.22 5.61
C VAL A 167 -12.99 11.59 5.84
N GLY A 168 -13.72 12.52 6.46
CA GLY A 168 -13.21 13.84 6.82
C GLY A 168 -12.44 13.85 8.13
N ALA A 169 -11.93 15.01 8.52
CA ALA A 169 -11.09 15.20 9.71
C ALA A 169 -11.74 14.71 11.02
N ASP A 170 -13.04 14.90 11.17
CA ASP A 170 -13.79 14.50 12.37
C ASP A 170 -14.44 13.12 12.23
N GLY A 171 -14.16 12.43 11.13
CA GLY A 171 -14.65 11.09 10.85
C GLY A 171 -13.79 9.99 11.46
N THR A 172 -14.33 8.79 11.40
CA THR A 172 -13.65 7.56 11.85
C THR A 172 -13.25 6.73 10.64
N LEU A 173 -11.99 6.37 10.54
CA LEU A 173 -11.51 5.35 9.61
C LEU A 173 -11.90 3.98 10.19
N HIS A 174 -12.72 3.22 9.46
CA HIS A 174 -13.20 1.93 9.90
C HIS A 174 -12.86 0.85 8.85
N LEU A 175 -11.97 -0.07 9.22
CA LEU A 175 -11.54 -1.20 8.40
C LEU A 175 -12.24 -2.48 8.92
N GLN A 176 -13.35 -2.82 8.28
CA GLN A 176 -14.22 -3.92 8.71
C GLN A 176 -13.54 -5.29 8.61
N SER A 177 -12.70 -5.47 7.59
CA SER A 177 -12.02 -6.75 7.33
C SER A 177 -11.05 -7.17 8.43
N ILE A 178 -10.65 -6.24 9.30
CA ILE A 178 -9.71 -6.48 10.41
C ILE A 178 -10.23 -5.96 11.76
N ASP A 179 -11.50 -5.59 11.82
CA ASP A 179 -12.16 -5.02 13.01
C ASP A 179 -11.38 -3.87 13.64
N PHE A 180 -10.91 -2.94 12.78
CA PHE A 180 -10.13 -1.78 13.21
C PHE A 180 -10.93 -0.49 13.00
N ALA A 181 -10.90 0.39 14.00
CA ALA A 181 -11.44 1.74 13.88
C ALA A 181 -10.57 2.74 14.64
N CYS A 182 -10.35 3.91 14.04
CA CYS A 182 -9.72 5.04 14.73
C CYS A 182 -10.26 6.37 14.21
N PRO A 183 -10.29 7.43 15.03
CA PRO A 183 -10.50 8.79 14.52
C PRO A 183 -9.45 9.09 13.45
N LEU A 184 -9.87 9.62 12.29
CA LEU A 184 -8.91 9.86 11.20
C LEU A 184 -7.77 10.81 11.63
N ARG A 185 -8.06 11.81 12.48
CA ARG A 185 -7.03 12.69 13.05
C ARG A 185 -5.91 11.94 13.77
N ALA A 186 -6.20 10.79 14.36
CA ALA A 186 -5.18 10.02 15.06
C ALA A 186 -4.04 9.59 14.13
N ALA A 187 -4.33 9.35 12.84
CA ALA A 187 -3.31 9.05 11.84
C ALA A 187 -2.35 10.21 11.57
N TYR A 188 -2.78 11.45 11.85
CA TYR A 188 -2.01 12.68 11.63
C TYR A 188 -1.32 13.19 12.90
N ALA A 189 -1.38 12.44 13.99
CA ALA A 189 -0.72 12.84 15.23
C ALA A 189 0.75 13.16 14.99
N ARG A 190 1.23 14.28 15.60
CA ARG A 190 2.60 14.80 15.45
C ARG A 190 2.98 15.30 14.05
N THR A 191 2.02 15.49 13.16
CA THR A 191 2.21 16.26 11.93
C THR A 191 1.72 17.69 12.10
N HIS A 192 2.02 18.57 11.15
CA HIS A 192 1.46 19.94 11.12
C HIS A 192 -0.06 19.98 10.81
N LEU A 193 -0.67 18.82 10.55
CA LEU A 193 -2.11 18.66 10.24
C LEU A 193 -2.93 18.16 11.45
N ALA A 194 -2.29 17.88 12.59
CA ALA A 194 -2.93 17.34 13.79
C ALA A 194 -3.95 18.31 14.42
#